data_372c245cb54f11ef8617937dc4197085
#
_entry.id   372c245cb54f11ef8617937dc4197085
#
_cell.length_a   1.000
_cell.length_b   1.000
_cell.length_c   1.000
_cell.angle_alpha   90.00
_cell.angle_beta   90.00
_cell.angle_gamma   90.00
#
_symmetry.space_group_name_H-M   'P 1'
#
loop_
_entity.id
_entity.type
_entity.pdbx_description
1 polymer ?
#
loop_
_entity_poly.entity_id
_entity_poly.type
_entity_poly.pdbx_seq_one_letter_code
_entity_poly.pdbx_strand_id
1 'polypeptide(L)'
;IMQTSFTDKQLLDKDNKSSESILRKCVHCGMCNATCPTFCVNGEELEGPRGRIYLIKDMLENKKPANKKVVKHIDSCLSCYSCMTTCPSGVNYMHLIDHGRNYVEETYKRPFFDRLFRNVLSFVLPRPKVFLFLAYLTKLIKPFSFLLPTFLKNSLNLMPNKIPSKKI
;
A
#
# COMPACT_ATOMS: atom_id res chain seq x y z
N ILE A 1 -19.78 -0.66 16.86
CA ILE A 1 -19.72 0.56 16.01
C ILE A 1 -18.60 1.44 16.55
N MET A 2 -17.62 1.76 15.69
CA MET A 2 -16.51 2.63 16.06
C MET A 2 -17.01 4.05 16.34
N GLN A 3 -16.62 4.63 17.47
CA GLN A 3 -16.85 6.04 17.73
C GLN A 3 -15.84 6.88 16.98
N THR A 4 -16.29 7.99 16.39
CA THR A 4 -15.48 8.94 15.62
C THR A 4 -15.65 10.33 16.23
N SER A 5 -14.58 11.15 16.18
CA SER A 5 -14.52 12.49 16.77
C SER A 5 -14.06 13.55 15.74
N PHE A 6 -14.54 13.43 14.49
CA PHE A 6 -14.29 14.45 13.48
C PHE A 6 -15.00 15.76 13.82
N THR A 7 -14.34 16.89 13.59
CA THR A 7 -14.95 18.22 13.70
C THR A 7 -15.78 18.54 12.47
N ASP A 8 -16.77 19.44 12.61
CA ASP A 8 -17.61 19.86 11.47
C ASP A 8 -16.79 20.41 10.31
N LYS A 9 -15.68 21.12 10.60
CA LYS A 9 -14.76 21.62 9.57
C LYS A 9 -14.06 20.50 8.80
N GLN A 10 -13.75 19.38 9.45
CA GLN A 10 -13.15 18.21 8.77
C GLN A 10 -14.17 17.50 7.87
N LEU A 11 -15.44 17.50 8.26
CA LEU A 11 -16.52 16.86 7.52
C LEU A 11 -16.99 17.66 6.30
N LEU A 12 -16.52 18.90 6.11
CA LEU A 12 -16.71 19.65 4.86
C LEU A 12 -15.97 19.04 3.68
N ASP A 13 -14.85 18.37 3.98
CA ASP A 13 -14.11 17.61 2.98
C ASP A 13 -14.84 16.29 2.68
N LYS A 14 -15.03 16.00 1.38
CA LYS A 14 -15.76 14.81 0.91
C LYS A 14 -15.07 13.50 1.32
N ASP A 15 -13.75 13.47 1.26
CA ASP A 15 -12.97 12.26 1.56
C ASP A 15 -12.99 11.95 3.07
N ASN A 16 -12.87 12.97 3.91
CA ASN A 16 -13.03 12.83 5.35
C ASN A 16 -14.46 12.38 5.73
N LYS A 17 -15.49 12.98 5.12
CA LYS A 17 -16.89 12.59 5.35
C LYS A 17 -17.16 11.15 4.95
N SER A 18 -16.64 10.73 3.80
CA SER A 18 -16.75 9.35 3.34
C SER A 18 -16.03 8.39 4.28
N SER A 19 -14.79 8.72 4.66
CA SER A 19 -13.98 7.91 5.59
C SER A 19 -14.65 7.80 6.96
N GLU A 20 -15.21 8.87 7.50
CA GLU A 20 -15.96 8.87 8.76
C GLU A 20 -17.15 7.92 8.71
N SER A 21 -17.97 8.00 7.65
CA SER A 21 -19.09 7.09 7.43
C SER A 21 -18.67 5.63 7.37
N ILE A 22 -17.53 5.33 6.73
CA ILE A 22 -17.00 3.97 6.61
C ILE A 22 -16.43 3.49 7.96
N LEU A 23 -15.71 4.35 8.70
CA LEU A 23 -15.18 4.06 10.03
C LEU A 23 -16.29 3.68 11.00
N ARG A 24 -17.43 4.39 10.97
CA ARG A 24 -18.60 4.07 11.82
C ARG A 24 -19.20 2.69 11.56
N LYS A 25 -19.06 2.13 10.35
CA LYS A 25 -19.52 0.77 10.06
C LYS A 25 -18.66 -0.30 10.73
N CYS A 26 -17.42 0.02 11.10
CA CYS A 26 -16.51 -0.95 11.66
C CYS A 26 -16.88 -1.29 13.13
N VAL A 27 -17.12 -2.55 13.41
CA VAL A 27 -17.40 -3.06 14.77
C VAL A 27 -16.16 -3.66 15.45
N HIS A 28 -15.00 -3.53 14.84
CA HIS A 28 -13.72 -4.02 15.36
C HIS A 28 -13.65 -5.51 15.72
N CYS A 29 -14.46 -6.37 15.09
CA CYS A 29 -14.48 -7.81 15.39
C CYS A 29 -13.17 -8.56 15.06
N GLY A 30 -12.33 -8.02 14.16
CA GLY A 30 -11.06 -8.63 13.79
C GLY A 30 -11.13 -9.75 12.74
N MET A 31 -12.31 -10.11 12.21
CA MET A 31 -12.46 -11.16 11.21
C MET A 31 -11.62 -10.89 9.94
N CYS A 32 -11.43 -9.61 9.59
CA CYS A 32 -10.60 -9.18 8.47
C CYS A 32 -9.11 -9.52 8.62
N ASN A 33 -8.61 -9.72 9.85
CA ASN A 33 -7.21 -10.07 10.09
C ASN A 33 -6.88 -11.48 9.63
N ALA A 34 -7.82 -12.43 9.77
CA ALA A 34 -7.63 -13.82 9.39
C ALA A 34 -7.35 -14.03 7.90
N THR A 35 -7.83 -13.13 7.04
CA THR A 35 -7.63 -13.18 5.58
C THR A 35 -6.54 -12.24 5.08
N CYS A 36 -5.90 -11.49 5.98
CA CYS A 36 -4.86 -10.53 5.62
C CYS A 36 -3.49 -11.22 5.53
N PRO A 37 -2.84 -11.29 4.35
CA PRO A 37 -1.55 -11.97 4.21
C PRO A 37 -0.45 -11.34 5.04
N THR A 38 -0.42 -10.02 5.19
CA THR A 38 0.60 -9.34 6.00
C THR A 38 0.43 -9.60 7.49
N PHE A 39 -0.81 -9.73 7.98
CA PHE A 39 -1.09 -10.14 9.36
C PHE A 39 -0.73 -11.61 9.60
N CYS A 40 -1.10 -12.51 8.68
CA CYS A 40 -0.81 -13.94 8.82
C CYS A 40 0.69 -14.25 8.85
N VAL A 41 1.52 -13.46 8.14
CA VAL A 41 2.97 -13.66 8.11
C VAL A 41 3.67 -13.02 9.31
N ASN A 42 3.27 -11.79 9.69
CA ASN A 42 3.99 -11.02 10.71
C ASN A 42 3.42 -11.18 12.12
N GLY A 43 2.15 -11.56 12.27
CA GLY A 43 1.47 -11.69 13.57
C GLY A 43 1.26 -10.37 14.33
N GLU A 44 1.61 -9.23 13.73
CA GLU A 44 1.49 -7.91 14.36
C GLU A 44 0.13 -7.27 14.02
N GLU A 45 -0.60 -6.79 15.05
CA GLU A 45 -1.93 -6.20 14.87
C GLU A 45 -1.94 -5.01 13.89
N LEU A 46 -0.91 -4.17 13.90
CA LEU A 46 -0.79 -3.03 13.01
C LEU A 46 -0.52 -3.41 11.53
N GLU A 47 -0.12 -4.66 11.29
CA GLU A 47 0.01 -5.22 9.93
C GLU A 47 -1.32 -5.79 9.40
N GLY A 48 -2.35 -5.82 10.24
CA GLY A 48 -3.71 -6.21 9.89
C GLY A 48 -4.60 -5.03 9.46
N PRO A 49 -5.73 -5.31 8.77
CA PRO A 49 -6.67 -4.25 8.37
C PRO A 49 -7.26 -3.52 9.57
N ARG A 50 -7.56 -4.22 10.66
CA ARG A 50 -8.11 -3.65 11.90
C ARG A 50 -7.15 -2.62 12.50
N GLY A 51 -5.88 -2.95 12.64
CA GLY A 51 -4.87 -2.03 13.16
C GLY A 51 -4.65 -0.83 12.25
N ARG A 52 -4.60 -1.05 10.91
CA ARG A 52 -4.50 0.05 9.94
C ARG A 52 -5.70 0.99 9.97
N ILE A 53 -6.91 0.49 10.17
CA ILE A 53 -8.11 1.33 10.36
C ILE A 53 -7.92 2.26 11.56
N TYR A 54 -7.35 1.77 12.67
CA TYR A 54 -7.04 2.61 13.83
C TYR A 54 -6.00 3.69 13.51
N LEU A 55 -4.94 3.33 12.81
CA LEU A 55 -3.90 4.29 12.44
C LEU A 55 -4.45 5.39 11.53
N ILE A 56 -5.28 5.01 10.54
CA ILE A 56 -5.92 5.97 9.63
C ILE A 56 -6.87 6.87 10.41
N LYS A 57 -7.72 6.30 11.28
CA LYS A 57 -8.61 7.06 12.14
C LYS A 57 -7.85 8.09 12.97
N ASP A 58 -6.79 7.68 13.68
CA ASP A 58 -6.00 8.58 14.55
C ASP A 58 -5.35 9.72 13.75
N MET A 59 -4.82 9.42 12.55
CA MET A 59 -4.25 10.46 11.68
C MET A 59 -5.29 11.49 11.24
N LEU A 60 -6.45 11.04 10.77
CA LEU A 60 -7.46 11.91 10.20
C LEU A 60 -8.16 12.76 11.29
N GLU A 61 -8.58 12.15 12.41
CA GLU A 61 -9.25 12.86 13.49
C GLU A 61 -8.36 13.91 14.14
N ASN A 62 -7.13 13.55 14.47
CA ASN A 62 -6.21 14.42 15.19
C ASN A 62 -5.35 15.29 14.28
N LYS A 63 -5.51 15.21 12.95
CA LYS A 63 -4.67 15.91 11.97
C LYS A 63 -3.16 15.72 12.22
N LYS A 64 -2.79 14.55 12.72
CA LYS A 64 -1.40 14.23 13.02
C LYS A 64 -0.64 13.92 11.73
N PRO A 65 0.53 14.53 11.48
CA PRO A 65 1.38 14.13 10.38
C PRO A 65 1.80 12.66 10.55
N ALA A 66 1.84 11.93 9.44
CA ALA A 66 2.26 10.54 9.47
C ALA A 66 3.72 10.44 9.95
N ASN A 67 3.99 9.53 10.85
CA ASN A 67 5.35 9.23 11.31
C ASN A 67 5.87 7.94 10.63
N LYS A 68 7.18 7.69 10.75
CA LYS A 68 7.84 6.53 10.11
C LYS A 68 7.18 5.18 10.47
N LYS A 69 6.69 5.03 11.70
CA LYS A 69 6.02 3.80 12.15
C LYS A 69 4.69 3.60 11.42
N VAL A 70 3.85 4.63 11.38
CA VAL A 70 2.55 4.59 10.68
C VAL A 70 2.76 4.34 9.19
N VAL A 71 3.70 5.05 8.56
CA VAL A 71 4.03 4.88 7.13
C VAL A 71 4.42 3.45 6.82
N LYS A 72 5.26 2.81 7.64
CA LYS A 72 5.63 1.40 7.50
C LYS A 72 4.40 0.50 7.39
N HIS A 73 3.44 0.63 8.32
CA HIS A 73 2.26 -0.23 8.36
C HIS A 73 1.25 0.05 7.24
N ILE A 74 1.10 1.31 6.83
CA ILE A 74 0.23 1.68 5.71
C ILE A 74 0.82 1.20 4.38
N ASP A 75 2.14 1.36 4.19
CA ASP A 75 2.84 0.95 2.97
C ASP A 75 2.92 -0.58 2.81
N SER A 76 2.99 -1.34 3.91
CA SER A 76 3.02 -2.80 3.87
C SER A 76 1.70 -3.44 3.42
N CYS A 77 0.60 -2.69 3.33
CA CYS A 77 -0.64 -3.18 2.79
C CYS A 77 -0.51 -3.54 1.29
N LEU A 78 -0.84 -4.78 0.94
CA LEU A 78 -0.74 -5.28 -0.44
C LEU A 78 -1.92 -4.87 -1.34
N SER A 79 -2.91 -4.16 -0.82
CA SER A 79 -4.15 -3.79 -1.55
C SER A 79 -4.86 -4.98 -2.22
N CYS A 80 -4.77 -6.16 -1.64
CA CYS A 80 -5.43 -7.37 -2.15
C CYS A 80 -6.93 -7.41 -1.86
N TYR A 81 -7.41 -6.58 -0.93
CA TYR A 81 -8.81 -6.40 -0.52
C TYR A 81 -9.55 -7.66 -0.02
N SER A 82 -8.84 -8.76 0.25
CA SER A 82 -9.43 -9.97 0.83
C SER A 82 -10.15 -9.71 2.16
N CYS A 83 -9.72 -8.69 2.90
CA CYS A 83 -10.36 -8.25 4.14
C CYS A 83 -11.77 -7.67 3.93
N MET A 84 -12.08 -7.16 2.73
CA MET A 84 -13.43 -6.62 2.43
C MET A 84 -14.45 -7.73 2.25
N THR A 85 -14.06 -8.83 1.59
CA THR A 85 -14.96 -9.98 1.36
C THR A 85 -15.33 -10.71 2.66
N THR A 86 -14.45 -10.63 3.66
CA THR A 86 -14.64 -11.29 4.97
C THR A 86 -15.37 -10.39 5.96
N CYS A 87 -15.53 -9.09 5.67
CA CYS A 87 -16.10 -8.14 6.61
C CYS A 87 -17.63 -8.25 6.68
N PRO A 88 -18.23 -8.69 7.83
CA PRO A 88 -19.69 -8.81 7.94
C PRO A 88 -20.39 -7.44 7.99
N SER A 89 -19.67 -6.38 8.37
CA SER A 89 -20.20 -5.00 8.45
C SER A 89 -20.05 -4.23 7.13
N GLY A 90 -19.50 -4.84 6.07
CA GLY A 90 -19.36 -4.21 4.76
C GLY A 90 -18.47 -2.95 4.77
N VAL A 91 -17.38 -2.94 5.54
CA VAL A 91 -16.44 -1.82 5.60
C VAL A 91 -15.72 -1.70 4.26
N ASN A 92 -15.86 -0.56 3.59
CA ASN A 92 -15.09 -0.24 2.37
C ASN A 92 -13.63 0.11 2.72
N TYR A 93 -12.83 -0.93 2.98
CA TYR A 93 -11.44 -0.78 3.35
C TYR A 93 -10.59 -0.16 2.23
N MET A 94 -10.95 -0.40 0.96
CA MET A 94 -10.26 0.19 -0.20
C MET A 94 -10.20 1.71 -0.09
N HIS A 95 -11.34 2.34 0.11
CA HIS A 95 -11.41 3.80 0.26
C HIS A 95 -10.57 4.29 1.46
N LEU A 96 -10.63 3.60 2.60
CA LEU A 96 -9.86 4.00 3.79
C LEU A 96 -8.35 3.92 3.57
N ILE A 97 -7.86 2.85 2.95
CA ILE A 97 -6.41 2.69 2.73
C ILE A 97 -5.90 3.68 1.67
N ASP A 98 -6.70 3.96 0.63
CA ASP A 98 -6.34 4.93 -0.39
C ASP A 98 -6.29 6.36 0.17
N HIS A 99 -7.30 6.75 0.97
CA HIS A 99 -7.30 8.04 1.66
C HIS A 99 -6.13 8.13 2.66
N GLY A 100 -5.87 7.07 3.44
CA GLY A 100 -4.74 7.02 4.36
C GLY A 100 -3.39 7.17 3.66
N ARG A 101 -3.22 6.56 2.48
CA ARG A 101 -2.00 6.72 1.66
C ARG A 101 -1.85 8.12 1.11
N ASN A 102 -2.94 8.72 0.62
CA ASN A 102 -2.92 10.10 0.15
C ASN A 102 -2.49 11.04 1.28
N TYR A 103 -3.08 10.89 2.45
CA TYR A 103 -2.71 11.66 3.65
C TYR A 103 -1.24 11.48 4.06
N VAL A 104 -0.71 10.25 3.94
CA VAL A 104 0.72 9.98 4.18
C VAL A 104 1.60 10.72 3.16
N GLU A 105 1.26 10.69 1.86
CA GLU A 105 2.06 11.41 0.85
C GLU A 105 2.04 12.92 1.06
N GLU A 106 0.96 13.49 1.57
CA GLU A 106 0.85 14.93 1.86
C GLU A 106 1.62 15.34 3.12
N THR A 107 1.64 14.49 4.15
CA THR A 107 2.17 14.86 5.48
C THR A 107 3.56 14.32 5.79
N TYR A 108 3.99 13.24 5.13
CA TYR A 108 5.27 12.58 5.38
C TYR A 108 6.30 12.84 4.29
N LYS A 109 7.45 13.40 4.69
CA LYS A 109 8.59 13.59 3.78
C LYS A 109 9.44 12.32 3.70
N ARG A 110 9.28 11.59 2.60
CA ARG A 110 10.03 10.35 2.34
C ARG A 110 11.52 10.65 2.11
N PRO A 111 12.43 9.71 2.49
CA PRO A 111 13.85 9.79 2.14
C PRO A 111 14.06 9.89 0.63
N PHE A 112 15.14 10.53 0.21
CA PHE A 112 15.43 10.80 -1.21
C PHE A 112 15.42 9.52 -2.07
N PHE A 113 16.07 8.44 -1.61
CA PHE A 113 16.14 7.18 -2.36
C PHE A 113 14.78 6.49 -2.51
N ASP A 114 13.93 6.51 -1.47
CA ASP A 114 12.58 5.96 -1.54
C ASP A 114 11.71 6.73 -2.54
N ARG A 115 11.80 8.05 -2.51
CA ARG A 115 11.10 8.93 -3.45
C ARG A 115 11.58 8.71 -4.89
N LEU A 116 12.89 8.63 -5.11
CA LEU A 116 13.46 8.36 -6.43
C LEU A 116 12.99 7.02 -6.98
N PHE A 117 13.06 5.96 -6.16
CA PHE A 117 12.64 4.62 -6.56
C PHE A 117 11.14 4.56 -6.92
N ARG A 118 10.28 5.18 -6.11
CA ARG A 118 8.84 5.29 -6.37
C ARG A 118 8.55 6.06 -7.66
N ASN A 119 9.24 7.16 -7.89
CA ASN A 119 9.09 7.95 -9.12
C ASN A 119 9.52 7.15 -10.36
N VAL A 120 10.62 6.42 -10.28
CA VAL A 120 11.07 5.54 -11.37
C VAL A 120 10.03 4.45 -11.64
N LEU A 121 9.53 3.79 -10.61
CA LEU A 121 8.48 2.76 -10.76
C LEU A 121 7.20 3.33 -11.35
N SER A 122 6.73 4.48 -10.87
CA SER A 122 5.52 5.13 -11.39
C SER A 122 5.66 5.57 -12.84
N PHE A 123 6.88 5.88 -13.28
CA PHE A 123 7.16 6.21 -14.68
C PHE A 123 7.23 4.96 -15.56
N VAL A 124 7.88 3.90 -15.09
CA VAL A 124 8.17 2.69 -15.87
C VAL A 124 6.97 1.78 -16.01
N LEU A 125 6.27 1.49 -14.87
CA LEU A 125 5.20 0.47 -14.85
C LEU A 125 4.00 0.78 -15.76
N PRO A 126 3.51 2.04 -15.88
CA PRO A 126 2.38 2.34 -16.76
C PRO A 126 2.75 2.36 -18.26
N ARG A 127 4.05 2.32 -18.60
CA ARG A 127 4.53 2.42 -19.99
C ARG A 127 5.07 1.08 -20.49
N PRO A 128 4.28 0.27 -21.18
CA PRO A 128 4.69 -1.08 -21.60
C PRO A 128 5.92 -1.06 -22.51
N LYS A 129 6.07 -0.06 -23.36
CA LYS A 129 7.26 0.08 -24.24
C LYS A 129 8.55 0.31 -23.43
N VAL A 130 8.50 1.18 -22.43
CA VAL A 130 9.64 1.46 -21.54
C VAL A 130 9.97 0.24 -20.69
N PHE A 131 8.95 -0.41 -20.15
CA PHE A 131 9.10 -1.64 -19.38
C PHE A 131 9.75 -2.76 -20.20
N LEU A 132 9.31 -2.99 -21.44
CA LEU A 132 9.89 -3.98 -22.34
C LEU A 132 11.35 -3.64 -22.69
N PHE A 133 11.65 -2.37 -22.98
CA PHE A 133 13.02 -1.94 -23.25
C PHE A 133 13.94 -2.23 -22.06
N LEU A 134 13.53 -1.89 -20.83
CA LEU A 134 14.27 -2.22 -19.61
C LEU A 134 14.39 -3.73 -19.41
N ALA A 135 13.35 -4.51 -19.71
CA ALA A 135 13.41 -5.96 -19.65
C ALA A 135 14.42 -6.56 -20.64
N TYR A 136 14.56 -6.00 -21.82
CA TYR A 136 15.63 -6.41 -22.77
C TYR A 136 17.02 -6.03 -22.26
N LEU A 137 17.19 -4.83 -21.68
CA LEU A 137 18.46 -4.44 -21.06
C LEU A 137 18.86 -5.36 -19.90
N THR A 138 17.90 -5.71 -19.04
CA THR A 138 18.17 -6.66 -17.93
C THR A 138 18.54 -8.05 -18.44
N LYS A 139 17.98 -8.50 -19.57
CA LYS A 139 18.39 -9.76 -20.22
C LYS A 139 19.84 -9.70 -20.71
N LEU A 140 20.27 -8.56 -21.25
CA LEU A 140 21.65 -8.35 -21.70
C LEU A 140 22.65 -8.37 -20.52
N ILE A 141 22.24 -7.89 -19.35
CA ILE A 141 23.05 -7.84 -18.12
C ILE A 141 23.07 -9.21 -17.40
N LYS A 142 22.11 -10.12 -17.69
CA LYS A 142 22.01 -11.43 -17.04
C LYS A 142 23.32 -12.24 -17.03
N PRO A 143 24.13 -12.31 -18.11
CA PRO A 143 25.42 -13.03 -18.07
C PRO A 143 26.43 -12.44 -17.09
N PHE A 144 26.33 -11.13 -16.78
CA PHE A 144 27.19 -10.43 -15.81
C PHE A 144 26.64 -10.49 -14.36
N SER A 145 25.62 -11.32 -14.11
CA SER A 145 24.97 -11.47 -12.80
C SER A 145 25.92 -11.88 -11.65
N PHE A 146 27.09 -12.38 -11.98
CA PHE A 146 28.16 -12.72 -11.04
C PHE A 146 28.71 -11.49 -10.30
N LEU A 147 28.74 -10.29 -10.92
CA LEU A 147 29.20 -9.05 -10.27
C LEU A 147 28.11 -8.35 -9.42
N LEU A 148 26.86 -8.84 -9.44
CA LEU A 148 25.75 -8.18 -8.79
C LEU A 148 25.53 -8.74 -7.36
N PRO A 149 25.09 -7.89 -6.40
CA PRO A 149 24.74 -8.34 -5.06
C PRO A 149 23.61 -9.38 -5.09
N THR A 150 23.61 -10.30 -4.12
CA THR A 150 22.72 -11.48 -4.05
C THR A 150 21.24 -11.15 -4.24
N PHE A 151 20.79 -10.02 -3.72
CA PHE A 151 19.41 -9.54 -3.89
C PHE A 151 19.03 -9.31 -5.36
N LEU A 152 19.87 -8.62 -6.12
CA LEU A 152 19.63 -8.37 -7.55
C LEU A 152 19.76 -9.64 -8.39
N LYS A 153 20.68 -10.52 -8.03
CA LYS A 153 20.85 -11.83 -8.68
C LYS A 153 19.59 -12.69 -8.57
N ASN A 154 18.97 -12.75 -7.40
CA ASN A 154 17.72 -13.50 -7.20
C ASN A 154 16.57 -12.93 -8.03
N SER A 155 16.44 -11.60 -8.09
CA SER A 155 15.42 -10.93 -8.91
C SER A 155 15.63 -11.17 -10.42
N LEU A 156 16.88 -11.20 -10.89
CA LEU A 156 17.23 -11.52 -12.28
C LEU A 156 16.92 -12.98 -12.65
N ASN A 157 17.06 -13.91 -11.70
CA ASN A 157 16.77 -15.33 -11.92
C ASN A 157 15.26 -15.60 -12.08
N LEU A 158 14.40 -14.75 -11.50
CA LEU A 158 12.94 -14.82 -11.69
C LEU A 158 12.50 -14.38 -13.09
N MET A 159 13.37 -13.75 -13.86
CA MET A 159 13.03 -13.25 -15.17
C MET A 159 12.91 -14.38 -16.20
N PRO A 160 11.80 -14.47 -16.96
CA PRO A 160 11.63 -15.53 -17.95
C PRO A 160 12.65 -15.41 -19.07
N ASN A 161 13.16 -16.55 -19.54
CA ASN A 161 14.17 -16.59 -20.61
C ASN A 161 13.60 -16.13 -21.97
N LYS A 162 12.28 -16.27 -22.17
CA LYS A 162 11.56 -15.80 -23.36
C LYS A 162 10.61 -14.67 -22.98
N ILE A 163 10.89 -13.46 -23.44
CA ILE A 163 9.96 -12.33 -23.30
C ILE A 163 8.91 -12.50 -24.41
N PRO A 164 7.61 -12.60 -24.10
CA PRO A 164 6.57 -12.79 -25.12
C PRO A 164 6.56 -11.59 -26.07
N SER A 165 6.70 -11.86 -27.36
CA SER A 165 6.69 -10.84 -28.43
C SER A 165 5.26 -10.47 -28.87
N LYS A 166 4.27 -10.53 -27.99
CA LYS A 166 2.90 -10.16 -28.36
C LYS A 166 2.86 -8.68 -28.67
N LYS A 167 2.55 -8.33 -29.91
CA LYS A 167 2.23 -6.94 -30.30
C LYS A 167 1.08 -6.45 -29.41
N ILE A 168 1.36 -5.45 -28.60
CA ILE A 168 0.38 -4.67 -27.83
C ILE A 168 -0.12 -3.55 -28.72
#